data_92dd1fe658ceed884d899ed3061b2a86
#
_entry.id   92dd1fe658ceed884d899ed3061b2a86
#
_cell.length_a   1.000
_cell.length_b   1.000
_cell.length_c   1.000
_cell.angle_alpha   90.00
_cell.angle_beta   90.00
_cell.angle_gamma   90.00
#
_symmetry.space_group_name_H-M   'P 1'
#
loop_
_entity.id
_entity.type
_entity.pdbx_description
1 polymer ?
#
loop_
_entity_poly.entity_id
_entity_poly.type
_entity_poly.pdbx_seq_one_letter_code
_entity_poly.pdbx_strand_id
1 'polypeptide(L)'
;MLSDALDPETSNVMFATLMKARRFAPLFWCQFLSAFNDNLVRNALVVLILFKIGSQNGPALVALAGAALVGPFFILSGLGGELADRYDKAAVAERLKFYEIAIAAVAAGGFLLQSVPLLFLALTGYGVIAALFGPIKYGILPVHLDIRELPSGNALIEGATFMAILLGTIVGGWAGAHPDAARILSVLTIALAVLSWMSAKLIPPSGEAAPHLLINRNPLASTLALVRELKSDKRLWSGGLITAWFWL
;
A
#
# COMPACT_ATOMS: atom_id res chain seq x y z
N MET A 1 -26.00 -22.18 3.37
CA MET A 1 -24.70 -21.96 2.72
C MET A 1 -24.09 -20.56 2.96
N LEU A 2 -24.86 -19.46 2.97
CA LEU A 2 -24.35 -18.14 3.40
C LEU A 2 -24.38 -17.96 4.93
N SER A 3 -25.22 -18.69 5.66
CA SER A 3 -25.33 -18.64 7.13
C SER A 3 -24.10 -19.24 7.83
N ASP A 4 -23.50 -20.27 7.25
CA ASP A 4 -22.35 -20.97 7.87
C ASP A 4 -21.04 -20.16 7.75
N ALA A 5 -20.97 -19.21 6.80
CA ALA A 5 -19.83 -18.30 6.64
C ALA A 5 -19.84 -17.14 7.66
N LEU A 6 -20.94 -16.96 8.40
CA LEU A 6 -21.11 -15.91 9.42
C LEU A 6 -20.99 -16.44 10.86
N ASP A 7 -20.69 -17.74 11.03
CA ASP A 7 -20.44 -18.29 12.35
C ASP A 7 -19.09 -17.78 12.88
N PRO A 8 -19.06 -17.05 14.04
CA PRO A 8 -17.84 -16.48 14.59
C PRO A 8 -16.74 -17.52 14.86
N GLU A 9 -17.09 -18.75 15.20
CA GLU A 9 -16.09 -19.81 15.43
C GLU A 9 -15.41 -20.26 14.13
N THR A 10 -16.19 -20.48 13.07
CA THR A 10 -15.67 -20.81 11.73
C THR A 10 -14.82 -19.71 11.15
N SER A 11 -15.21 -18.46 11.37
CA SER A 11 -14.47 -17.27 10.94
C SER A 11 -13.10 -17.16 11.65
N ASN A 12 -13.07 -17.33 12.98
CA ASN A 12 -11.84 -17.26 13.76
C ASN A 12 -10.83 -18.38 13.39
N VAL A 13 -11.34 -19.59 13.16
CA VAL A 13 -10.50 -20.71 12.70
C VAL A 13 -9.93 -20.43 11.31
N MET A 14 -10.74 -19.85 10.41
CA MET A 14 -10.29 -19.50 9.06
C MET A 14 -9.23 -18.39 9.08
N PHE A 15 -9.40 -17.34 9.88
CA PHE A 15 -8.39 -16.29 10.05
C PHE A 15 -7.06 -16.85 10.56
N ALA A 16 -7.09 -17.68 11.61
CA ALA A 16 -5.89 -18.30 12.15
C ALA A 16 -5.20 -19.23 11.12
N THR A 17 -5.97 -19.94 10.31
CA THR A 17 -5.48 -20.82 9.26
C THR A 17 -4.80 -20.02 8.14
N LEU A 18 -5.42 -18.95 7.66
CA LEU A 18 -4.86 -18.08 6.62
C LEU A 18 -3.55 -17.43 7.09
N MET A 19 -3.51 -16.94 8.34
CA MET A 19 -2.30 -16.30 8.88
C MET A 19 -1.11 -17.24 9.04
N LYS A 20 -1.33 -18.56 9.08
CA LYS A 20 -0.28 -19.58 9.07
C LYS A 20 0.02 -20.13 7.68
N ALA A 21 -0.84 -19.87 6.70
CA ALA A 21 -0.71 -20.41 5.36
C ALA A 21 0.36 -19.64 4.55
N ARG A 22 1.35 -20.36 4.01
CA ARG A 22 2.40 -19.78 3.14
C ARG A 22 1.85 -19.05 1.93
N ARG A 23 0.66 -19.40 1.45
CA ARG A 23 -0.02 -18.78 0.30
C ARG A 23 -0.64 -17.40 0.60
N PHE A 24 -0.80 -17.04 1.92
CA PHE A 24 -1.46 -15.80 2.33
C PHE A 24 -0.59 -14.93 3.27
N ALA A 25 0.01 -15.52 4.31
CA ALA A 25 0.73 -14.78 5.35
C ALA A 25 1.82 -13.82 4.81
N PRO A 26 2.63 -14.19 3.79
CA PRO A 26 3.62 -13.27 3.23
C PRO A 26 3.00 -12.02 2.61
N LEU A 27 1.87 -12.15 1.91
CA LEU A 27 1.15 -11.02 1.33
C LEU A 27 0.59 -10.10 2.42
N PHE A 28 0.03 -10.68 3.49
CA PHE A 28 -0.47 -9.94 4.66
C PHE A 28 0.64 -9.08 5.28
N TRP A 29 1.78 -9.69 5.61
CA TRP A 29 2.89 -8.97 6.23
C TRP A 29 3.51 -7.95 5.29
N CYS A 30 3.63 -8.25 4.01
CA CYS A 30 4.09 -7.31 2.99
C CYS A 30 3.20 -6.06 2.96
N GLN A 31 1.87 -6.22 2.92
CA GLN A 31 0.91 -5.13 2.95
C GLN A 31 0.96 -4.34 4.24
N PHE A 32 0.96 -5.04 5.39
CA PHE A 32 1.00 -4.40 6.71
C PHE A 32 2.24 -3.52 6.88
N LEU A 33 3.43 -4.08 6.61
CA LEU A 33 4.71 -3.39 6.79
C LEU A 33 4.85 -2.19 5.86
N SER A 34 4.42 -2.32 4.61
CA SER A 34 4.43 -1.22 3.65
C SER A 34 3.49 -0.09 4.06
N ALA A 35 2.21 -0.39 4.33
CA ALA A 35 1.24 0.62 4.74
C ALA A 35 1.62 1.28 6.09
N PHE A 36 2.24 0.52 6.99
CA PHE A 36 2.79 1.06 8.24
C PHE A 36 3.89 2.09 7.93
N ASN A 37 4.85 1.74 7.06
CA ASN A 37 5.96 2.62 6.69
C ASN A 37 5.49 3.91 6.02
N ASP A 38 4.55 3.82 5.08
CA ASP A 38 3.96 4.99 4.39
C ASP A 38 3.37 5.98 5.40
N ASN A 39 2.60 5.48 6.36
CA ASN A 39 1.94 6.31 7.37
C ASN A 39 2.91 6.80 8.45
N LEU A 40 3.92 6.02 8.82
CA LEU A 40 5.01 6.43 9.69
C LEU A 40 5.73 7.66 9.10
N VAL A 41 6.17 7.58 7.84
CA VAL A 41 6.90 8.66 7.17
C VAL A 41 6.01 9.89 7.00
N ARG A 42 4.74 9.72 6.58
CA ARG A 42 3.79 10.82 6.44
C ARG A 42 3.58 11.57 7.76
N ASN A 43 3.31 10.86 8.85
CA ASN A 43 3.01 11.51 10.13
C ASN A 43 4.26 12.09 10.81
N ALA A 44 5.43 11.46 10.64
CA ALA A 44 6.69 12.05 11.07
C ALA A 44 7.00 13.36 10.32
N LEU A 45 6.72 13.42 9.01
CA LEU A 45 6.83 14.65 8.22
C LEU A 45 5.87 15.72 8.72
N VAL A 46 4.61 15.37 9.04
CA VAL A 46 3.64 16.31 9.61
C VAL A 46 4.16 16.90 10.91
N VAL A 47 4.68 16.07 11.82
CA VAL A 47 5.29 16.55 13.08
C VAL A 47 6.48 17.48 12.82
N LEU A 48 7.35 17.14 11.88
CA LEU A 48 8.49 17.97 11.50
C LEU A 48 8.03 19.35 10.99
N ILE A 49 7.03 19.39 10.12
CA ILE A 49 6.49 20.63 9.54
C ILE A 49 5.87 21.50 10.62
N LEU A 50 5.01 20.94 11.47
CA LEU A 50 4.21 21.71 12.43
C LEU A 50 5.02 22.17 13.63
N PHE A 51 5.92 21.35 14.15
CA PHE A 51 6.57 21.59 15.45
C PHE A 51 8.04 21.97 15.36
N LYS A 52 8.76 21.59 14.31
CA LYS A 52 10.20 21.91 14.19
C LYS A 52 10.49 23.03 13.21
N ILE A 53 9.76 23.13 12.11
CA ILE A 53 10.01 24.17 11.09
C ILE A 53 9.18 25.42 11.36
N GLY A 54 8.00 25.29 12.01
CA GLY A 54 7.16 26.43 12.41
C GLY A 54 6.74 27.32 11.23
N SER A 55 6.49 26.73 10.06
CA SER A 55 6.15 27.45 8.83
C SER A 55 4.76 28.06 8.90
N GLN A 56 4.61 29.31 8.47
CA GLN A 56 3.29 29.97 8.28
C GLN A 56 2.42 29.18 7.28
N ASN A 57 3.02 28.39 6.38
CA ASN A 57 2.34 27.53 5.42
C ASN A 57 2.17 26.07 5.93
N GLY A 58 2.34 25.81 7.22
CA GLY A 58 2.25 24.47 7.82
C GLY A 58 1.00 23.70 7.39
N PRO A 59 -0.23 24.23 7.52
CA PRO A 59 -1.45 23.53 7.11
C PRO A 59 -1.48 23.15 5.62
N ALA A 60 -0.98 24.03 4.74
CA ALA A 60 -0.90 23.74 3.31
C ALA A 60 0.10 22.62 2.99
N LEU A 61 1.26 22.62 3.67
CA LEU A 61 2.25 21.56 3.53
C LEU A 61 1.73 20.20 4.05
N VAL A 62 0.95 20.20 5.12
CA VAL A 62 0.31 18.97 5.62
C VAL A 62 -0.69 18.41 4.62
N ALA A 63 -1.54 19.28 4.02
CA ALA A 63 -2.46 18.87 2.95
C ALA A 63 -1.70 18.34 1.72
N LEU A 64 -0.60 19.00 1.35
CA LEU A 64 0.26 18.59 0.24
C LEU A 64 0.93 17.22 0.53
N ALA A 65 1.29 16.92 1.78
CA ALA A 65 1.83 15.61 2.15
C ALA A 65 0.80 14.49 1.93
N GLY A 66 -0.48 14.73 2.25
CA GLY A 66 -1.57 13.81 1.88
C GLY A 66 -1.70 13.64 0.37
N ALA A 67 -1.69 14.74 -0.37
CA ALA A 67 -1.78 14.74 -1.82
C ALA A 67 -0.57 14.04 -2.49
N ALA A 68 0.63 14.17 -1.94
CA ALA A 68 1.83 13.50 -2.44
C ALA A 68 1.73 11.97 -2.35
N LEU A 69 1.11 11.45 -1.29
CA LEU A 69 0.90 10.01 -1.11
C LEU A 69 -0.24 9.48 -1.99
N VAL A 70 -1.35 10.22 -2.09
CA VAL A 70 -2.58 9.76 -2.78
C VAL A 70 -2.58 10.11 -4.27
N GLY A 71 -1.93 11.22 -4.66
CA GLY A 71 -1.91 11.71 -6.04
C GLY A 71 -1.50 10.66 -7.09
N PRO A 72 -0.46 9.85 -6.87
CA PRO A 72 -0.06 8.80 -7.80
C PRO A 72 -1.14 7.79 -8.14
N PHE A 73 -2.10 7.52 -7.25
CA PHE A 73 -3.21 6.59 -7.53
C PHE A 73 -4.08 7.04 -8.69
N PHE A 74 -4.33 8.35 -8.82
CA PHE A 74 -5.12 8.89 -9.92
C PHE A 74 -4.45 8.75 -11.29
N ILE A 75 -3.13 8.55 -11.31
CA ILE A 75 -2.35 8.46 -12.54
C ILE A 75 -1.99 7.01 -12.86
N LEU A 76 -1.65 6.21 -11.83
CA LEU A 76 -0.96 4.93 -12.01
C LEU A 76 -1.84 3.70 -11.75
N SER A 77 -3.07 3.84 -11.26
CA SER A 77 -3.92 2.68 -10.93
C SER A 77 -4.18 1.78 -12.15
N GLY A 78 -4.44 2.36 -13.32
CA GLY A 78 -4.62 1.59 -14.55
C GLY A 78 -3.35 0.84 -14.96
N LEU A 79 -2.19 1.50 -14.89
CA LEU A 79 -0.91 0.85 -15.16
C LEU A 79 -0.62 -0.29 -14.17
N GLY A 80 -0.96 -0.10 -12.88
CA GLY A 80 -0.86 -1.15 -11.88
C GLY A 80 -1.68 -2.39 -12.23
N GLY A 81 -2.89 -2.20 -12.77
CA GLY A 81 -3.74 -3.27 -13.30
C GLY A 81 -3.11 -3.98 -14.49
N GLU A 82 -2.65 -3.23 -15.51
CA GLU A 82 -1.97 -3.80 -16.68
C GLU A 82 -0.73 -4.63 -16.30
N LEU A 83 0.05 -4.16 -15.32
CA LEU A 83 1.22 -4.90 -14.81
C LEU A 83 0.81 -6.18 -14.09
N ALA A 84 -0.28 -6.13 -13.29
CA ALA A 84 -0.81 -7.28 -12.58
C ALA A 84 -1.35 -8.36 -13.53
N ASP A 85 -1.90 -7.98 -14.69
CA ASP A 85 -2.44 -8.90 -15.65
C ASP A 85 -1.36 -9.49 -16.57
N ARG A 86 -0.40 -8.68 -16.97
CA ARG A 86 0.64 -9.10 -17.90
C ARG A 86 1.71 -10.00 -17.27
N TYR A 87 2.12 -9.69 -16.06
CA TYR A 87 3.25 -10.37 -15.40
C TYR A 87 2.81 -11.19 -14.20
N ASP A 88 3.68 -12.11 -13.77
CA ASP A 88 3.49 -12.77 -12.48
C ASP A 88 3.40 -11.74 -11.34
N LYS A 89 2.27 -11.73 -10.66
CA LYS A 89 1.94 -10.72 -9.64
C LYS A 89 2.89 -10.76 -8.45
N ALA A 90 3.36 -11.97 -8.06
CA ALA A 90 4.31 -12.13 -6.98
C ALA A 90 5.68 -11.56 -7.37
N ALA A 91 6.13 -11.78 -8.61
CA ALA A 91 7.38 -11.22 -9.12
C ALA A 91 7.33 -9.70 -9.24
N VAL A 92 6.18 -9.12 -9.65
CA VAL A 92 6.00 -7.66 -9.68
C VAL A 92 5.99 -7.10 -8.28
N ALA A 93 5.27 -7.73 -7.33
CA ALA A 93 5.26 -7.33 -5.92
C ALA A 93 6.68 -7.29 -5.33
N GLU A 94 7.49 -8.34 -5.55
CA GLU A 94 8.87 -8.40 -5.09
C GLU A 94 9.70 -7.23 -5.63
N ARG A 95 9.61 -6.95 -6.95
CA ARG A 95 10.36 -5.85 -7.58
C ARG A 95 9.93 -4.48 -7.05
N LEU A 96 8.64 -4.24 -6.90
CA LEU A 96 8.14 -2.98 -6.34
C LEU A 96 8.64 -2.77 -4.91
N LYS A 97 8.61 -3.82 -4.07
CA LYS A 97 9.11 -3.74 -2.70
C LYS A 97 10.63 -3.60 -2.62
N PHE A 98 11.37 -4.12 -3.59
CA PHE A 98 12.79 -3.84 -3.71
C PHE A 98 13.07 -2.36 -3.99
N TYR A 99 12.34 -1.74 -4.92
CA TYR A 99 12.46 -0.30 -5.19
C TYR A 99 12.01 0.56 -4.00
N GLU A 100 11.07 0.07 -3.18
CA GLU A 100 10.65 0.74 -1.95
C GLU A 100 11.83 0.93 -0.96
N ILE A 101 12.83 0.06 -0.96
CA ILE A 101 14.05 0.21 -0.14
C ILE A 101 14.82 1.46 -0.55
N ALA A 102 14.94 1.75 -1.84
CA ALA A 102 15.60 2.96 -2.33
C ALA A 102 14.82 4.23 -1.91
N ILE A 103 13.49 4.18 -1.94
CA ILE A 103 12.63 5.27 -1.47
C ILE A 103 12.80 5.45 0.05
N ALA A 104 12.87 4.37 0.81
CA ALA A 104 13.15 4.41 2.24
C ALA A 104 14.52 5.04 2.56
N ALA A 105 15.53 4.79 1.73
CA ALA A 105 16.84 5.45 1.87
C ALA A 105 16.75 6.97 1.62
N VAL A 106 15.93 7.40 0.64
CA VAL A 106 15.66 8.84 0.42
C VAL A 106 14.92 9.44 1.63
N ALA A 107 13.93 8.73 2.21
CA ALA A 107 13.23 9.18 3.41
C ALA A 107 14.19 9.29 4.61
N ALA A 108 15.06 8.29 4.81
CA ALA A 108 16.07 8.30 5.86
C ALA A 108 17.03 9.50 5.70
N GLY A 109 17.53 9.76 4.48
CA GLY A 109 18.30 10.96 4.17
C GLY A 109 17.52 12.25 4.47
N GLY A 110 16.24 12.29 4.13
CA GLY A 110 15.34 13.41 4.43
C GLY A 110 15.21 13.68 5.94
N PHE A 111 15.09 12.64 6.76
CA PHE A 111 15.06 12.78 8.22
C PHE A 111 16.40 13.23 8.81
N LEU A 112 17.52 12.64 8.37
CA LEU A 112 18.85 12.98 8.85
C LEU A 112 19.25 14.42 8.49
N LEU A 113 18.90 14.86 7.27
CA LEU A 113 19.17 16.22 6.77
C LEU A 113 18.08 17.23 7.14
N GLN A 114 17.00 16.78 7.79
CA GLN A 114 15.80 17.58 8.09
C GLN A 114 15.24 18.28 6.83
N SER A 115 15.32 17.60 5.69
CA SER A 115 14.97 18.14 4.39
C SER A 115 13.53 17.80 4.01
N VAL A 116 12.64 18.77 4.11
CA VAL A 116 11.24 18.64 3.69
C VAL A 116 11.11 18.21 2.22
N PRO A 117 11.86 18.79 1.26
CA PRO A 117 11.78 18.35 -0.14
C PRO A 117 12.12 16.87 -0.34
N LEU A 118 13.15 16.34 0.34
CA LEU A 118 13.50 14.92 0.26
C LEU A 118 12.40 14.03 0.84
N LEU A 119 11.77 14.46 1.93
CA LEU A 119 10.65 13.72 2.53
C LEU A 119 9.41 13.74 1.64
N PHE A 120 9.11 14.84 0.95
CA PHE A 120 8.06 14.89 -0.06
C PHE A 120 8.36 13.99 -1.26
N LEU A 121 9.61 13.98 -1.74
CA LEU A 121 10.05 13.08 -2.81
C LEU A 121 9.85 11.62 -2.41
N ALA A 122 10.28 11.25 -1.20
CA ALA A 122 10.10 9.91 -0.67
C ALA A 122 8.60 9.56 -0.53
N LEU A 123 7.79 10.47 0.01
CA LEU A 123 6.36 10.25 0.20
C LEU A 123 5.62 10.07 -1.13
N THR A 124 5.98 10.85 -2.16
CA THR A 124 5.49 10.63 -3.52
C THR A 124 5.93 9.28 -4.07
N GLY A 125 7.17 8.87 -3.83
CA GLY A 125 7.70 7.55 -4.19
C GLY A 125 6.90 6.41 -3.53
N TYR A 126 6.60 6.50 -2.24
CA TYR A 126 5.73 5.55 -1.56
C TYR A 126 4.33 5.51 -2.20
N GLY A 127 3.74 6.66 -2.52
CA GLY A 127 2.48 6.75 -3.24
C GLY A 127 2.51 6.05 -4.60
N VAL A 128 3.61 6.18 -5.35
CA VAL A 128 3.82 5.46 -6.63
C VAL A 128 3.83 3.94 -6.41
N ILE A 129 4.61 3.45 -5.44
CA ILE A 129 4.66 2.02 -5.12
C ILE A 129 3.29 1.51 -4.68
N ALA A 130 2.60 2.23 -3.79
CA ALA A 130 1.28 1.86 -3.29
C ALA A 130 0.22 1.81 -4.41
N ALA A 131 0.24 2.78 -5.34
CA ALA A 131 -0.67 2.84 -6.49
C ALA A 131 -0.47 1.64 -7.45
N LEU A 132 0.77 1.24 -7.69
CA LEU A 132 1.09 0.08 -8.53
C LEU A 132 0.83 -1.24 -7.80
N PHE A 133 1.07 -1.32 -6.49
CA PHE A 133 0.89 -2.53 -5.70
C PHE A 133 -0.58 -2.81 -5.38
N GLY A 134 -1.46 -1.80 -5.36
CA GLY A 134 -2.88 -1.93 -5.06
C GLY A 134 -3.58 -3.03 -5.87
N PRO A 135 -3.63 -2.95 -7.21
CA PRO A 135 -4.23 -3.99 -8.05
C PRO A 135 -3.57 -5.37 -7.90
N ILE A 136 -2.25 -5.40 -7.66
CA ILE A 136 -1.47 -6.64 -7.51
C ILE A 136 -1.90 -7.40 -6.27
N LYS A 137 -2.00 -6.73 -5.10
CA LYS A 137 -2.35 -7.38 -3.84
C LYS A 137 -3.73 -8.04 -3.88
N TYR A 138 -4.72 -7.36 -4.49
CA TYR A 138 -6.06 -7.93 -4.65
C TYR A 138 -6.13 -8.97 -5.75
N GLY A 139 -5.32 -8.84 -6.80
CA GLY A 139 -5.24 -9.81 -7.88
C GLY A 139 -4.55 -11.13 -7.50
N ILE A 140 -3.72 -11.15 -6.43
CA ILE A 140 -3.10 -12.36 -5.89
C ILE A 140 -4.13 -13.20 -5.11
N LEU A 141 -5.07 -12.59 -4.40
CA LEU A 141 -6.00 -13.29 -3.54
C LEU A 141 -6.81 -14.39 -4.25
N PRO A 142 -7.48 -14.14 -5.39
CA PRO A 142 -8.26 -15.17 -6.08
C PRO A 142 -7.40 -16.26 -6.73
N VAL A 143 -6.08 -16.04 -6.86
CA VAL A 143 -5.16 -17.06 -7.38
C VAL A 143 -4.72 -18.03 -6.27
N HIS A 144 -4.58 -17.52 -5.03
CA HIS A 144 -4.03 -18.30 -3.92
C HIS A 144 -5.09 -18.80 -2.94
N LEU A 145 -6.30 -18.25 -2.96
CA LEU A 145 -7.37 -18.56 -2.01
C LEU A 145 -8.56 -19.19 -2.72
N ASP A 146 -9.20 -20.14 -2.05
CA ASP A 146 -10.47 -20.68 -2.51
C ASP A 146 -11.58 -19.63 -2.41
N ILE A 147 -12.62 -19.77 -3.24
CA ILE A 147 -13.75 -18.82 -3.30
C ILE A 147 -14.41 -18.58 -1.94
N ARG A 148 -14.39 -19.58 -1.04
CA ARG A 148 -14.93 -19.49 0.31
C ARG A 148 -14.01 -18.73 1.27
N GLU A 149 -12.72 -18.63 0.97
CA GLU A 149 -11.71 -17.93 1.77
C GLU A 149 -11.54 -16.47 1.37
N LEU A 150 -11.98 -16.09 0.16
CA LEU A 150 -11.81 -14.73 -0.38
C LEU A 150 -12.40 -13.64 0.53
N PRO A 151 -13.61 -13.78 1.11
CA PRO A 151 -14.12 -12.76 2.02
C PRO A 151 -13.22 -12.55 3.23
N SER A 152 -12.75 -13.64 3.84
CA SER A 152 -11.84 -13.59 5.00
C SER A 152 -10.46 -13.06 4.63
N GLY A 153 -9.93 -13.45 3.46
CA GLY A 153 -8.66 -12.95 2.94
C GLY A 153 -8.70 -11.43 2.68
N ASN A 154 -9.76 -10.94 2.03
CA ASN A 154 -9.96 -9.51 1.82
C ASN A 154 -10.10 -8.76 3.15
N ALA A 155 -10.91 -9.26 4.10
CA ALA A 155 -11.07 -8.65 5.41
C ALA A 155 -9.76 -8.55 6.19
N LEU A 156 -8.90 -9.57 6.11
CA LEU A 156 -7.57 -9.55 6.73
C LEU A 156 -6.64 -8.53 6.07
N ILE A 157 -6.62 -8.41 4.74
CA ILE A 157 -5.79 -7.42 4.03
C ILE A 157 -6.25 -5.98 4.35
N GLU A 158 -7.57 -5.75 4.41
CA GLU A 158 -8.11 -4.45 4.81
C GLU A 158 -7.83 -4.16 6.29
N GLY A 159 -8.06 -5.13 7.17
CA GLY A 159 -7.74 -5.03 8.59
C GLY A 159 -6.25 -4.73 8.82
N ALA A 160 -5.35 -5.41 8.08
CA ALA A 160 -3.92 -5.11 8.10
C ALA A 160 -3.64 -3.66 7.70
N THR A 161 -4.32 -3.17 6.65
CA THR A 161 -4.14 -1.80 6.16
C THR A 161 -4.59 -0.78 7.21
N PHE A 162 -5.77 -0.94 7.81
CA PHE A 162 -6.25 -0.03 8.86
C PHE A 162 -5.38 -0.06 10.12
N MET A 163 -4.97 -1.25 10.57
CA MET A 163 -4.06 -1.37 11.71
C MET A 163 -2.70 -0.73 11.42
N ALA A 164 -2.19 -0.91 10.21
CA ALA A 164 -0.95 -0.29 9.77
C ALA A 164 -1.04 1.23 9.72
N ILE A 165 -2.14 1.79 9.21
CA ILE A 165 -2.42 3.24 9.21
C ILE A 165 -2.43 3.77 10.64
N LEU A 166 -3.19 3.13 11.53
CA LEU A 166 -3.31 3.54 12.94
C LEU A 166 -1.95 3.51 13.64
N LEU A 167 -1.28 2.35 13.61
CA LEU A 167 0.00 2.17 14.30
C LEU A 167 1.11 3.02 13.68
N GLY A 168 1.15 3.12 12.35
CA GLY A 168 2.12 3.98 11.64
C GLY A 168 1.92 5.45 11.99
N THR A 169 0.67 5.90 12.12
CA THR A 169 0.34 7.27 12.57
C THR A 169 0.82 7.52 13.99
N ILE A 170 0.53 6.60 14.92
CA ILE A 170 0.93 6.73 16.33
C ILE A 170 2.46 6.73 16.46
N VAL A 171 3.12 5.74 15.87
CA VAL A 171 4.58 5.60 15.98
C VAL A 171 5.29 6.73 15.23
N GLY A 172 4.80 7.13 14.05
CA GLY A 172 5.36 8.25 13.28
C GLY A 172 5.24 9.58 14.04
N GLY A 173 4.10 9.83 14.67
CA GLY A 173 3.89 10.99 15.52
C GLY A 173 4.80 11.00 16.76
N TRP A 174 4.83 9.90 17.49
CA TRP A 174 5.68 9.75 18.68
C TRP A 174 7.17 9.86 18.34
N ALA A 175 7.63 9.10 17.33
CA ALA A 175 9.03 9.11 16.92
C ALA A 175 9.45 10.46 16.36
N GLY A 176 8.57 11.16 15.63
CA GLY A 176 8.84 12.50 15.11
C GLY A 176 9.00 13.56 16.19
N ALA A 177 8.35 13.40 17.34
CA ALA A 177 8.48 14.28 18.50
C ALA A 177 9.70 13.97 19.39
N HIS A 178 10.33 12.79 19.24
CA HIS A 178 11.46 12.37 20.05
C HIS A 178 12.71 13.21 19.76
N PRO A 179 13.61 13.44 20.74
CA PRO A 179 14.90 14.14 20.51
C PRO A 179 15.75 13.51 19.41
N ASP A 180 15.83 12.18 19.37
CA ASP A 180 16.56 11.41 18.35
C ASP A 180 15.73 11.03 17.14
N ALA A 181 14.66 11.78 16.84
CA ALA A 181 13.71 11.47 15.76
C ALA A 181 14.37 11.10 14.44
N ALA A 182 15.36 11.89 14.01
CA ALA A 182 16.04 11.67 12.73
C ALA A 182 16.65 10.27 12.63
N ARG A 183 17.33 9.81 13.68
CA ARG A 183 17.96 8.49 13.72
C ARG A 183 16.94 7.37 13.82
N ILE A 184 15.97 7.51 14.74
CA ILE A 184 14.91 6.50 14.94
C ILE A 184 14.11 6.28 13.66
N LEU A 185 13.62 7.35 13.03
CA LEU A 185 12.83 7.28 11.81
C LEU A 185 13.64 6.73 10.64
N SER A 186 14.92 7.10 10.51
CA SER A 186 15.79 6.58 9.45
C SER A 186 15.99 5.06 9.56
N VAL A 187 16.22 4.55 10.76
CA VAL A 187 16.38 3.11 10.99
C VAL A 187 15.06 2.38 10.77
N LEU A 188 13.96 2.90 11.33
CA LEU A 188 12.65 2.26 11.23
C LEU A 188 12.18 2.16 9.78
N THR A 189 12.27 3.25 9.00
CA THR A 189 11.76 3.26 7.62
C THR A 189 12.54 2.29 6.72
N ILE A 190 13.87 2.19 6.89
CA ILE A 190 14.68 1.23 6.13
C ILE A 190 14.38 -0.20 6.58
N ALA A 191 14.30 -0.45 7.89
CA ALA A 191 14.01 -1.79 8.42
C ALA A 191 12.65 -2.30 7.95
N LEU A 192 11.62 -1.45 7.99
CA LEU A 192 10.27 -1.79 7.52
C LEU A 192 10.25 -2.10 6.02
N ALA A 193 10.94 -1.30 5.19
CA ALA A 193 11.03 -1.54 3.75
C ALA A 193 11.75 -2.86 3.43
N VAL A 194 12.84 -3.17 4.12
CA VAL A 194 13.56 -4.44 3.97
C VAL A 194 12.69 -5.63 4.40
N LEU A 195 11.99 -5.54 5.54
CA LEU A 195 11.09 -6.59 6.02
C LEU A 195 9.89 -6.78 5.07
N SER A 196 9.34 -5.69 4.51
CA SER A 196 8.29 -5.74 3.50
C SER A 196 8.77 -6.46 2.24
N TRP A 197 9.97 -6.14 1.74
CA TRP A 197 10.58 -6.83 0.61
C TRP A 197 10.86 -8.31 0.90
N MET A 198 11.41 -8.64 2.08
CA MET A 198 11.61 -10.04 2.48
C MET A 198 10.29 -10.82 2.51
N SER A 199 9.22 -10.20 3.00
CA SER A 199 7.88 -10.78 2.97
C SER A 199 7.38 -10.98 1.53
N ALA A 200 7.60 -10.01 0.64
CA ALA A 200 7.21 -10.10 -0.76
C ALA A 200 7.90 -11.27 -1.49
N LYS A 201 9.18 -11.54 -1.20
CA LYS A 201 9.92 -12.69 -1.74
C LYS A 201 9.34 -14.06 -1.36
N LEU A 202 8.59 -14.12 -0.28
CA LEU A 202 7.97 -15.35 0.20
C LEU A 202 6.59 -15.60 -0.41
N ILE A 203 6.03 -14.63 -1.16
CA ILE A 203 4.75 -14.78 -1.87
C ILE A 203 4.93 -15.84 -2.96
N PRO A 204 4.11 -16.91 -2.98
CA PRO A 204 4.21 -17.91 -4.03
C PRO A 204 3.91 -17.33 -5.41
N PRO A 205 4.48 -17.87 -6.50
CA PRO A 205 4.16 -17.45 -7.85
C PRO A 205 2.65 -17.50 -8.13
N SER A 206 2.14 -16.48 -8.83
CA SER A 206 0.72 -16.36 -9.17
C SER A 206 0.44 -16.60 -10.66
N GLY A 207 1.48 -16.77 -11.47
CA GLY A 207 1.38 -16.89 -12.90
C GLY A 207 0.99 -15.60 -13.61
N GLU A 208 0.96 -15.65 -14.93
CA GLU A 208 0.60 -14.54 -15.82
C GLU A 208 -0.83 -14.75 -16.31
N ALA A 209 -1.70 -13.74 -16.13
CA ALA A 209 -3.08 -13.83 -16.58
C ALA A 209 -3.22 -13.51 -18.07
N ALA A 210 -2.51 -12.50 -18.57
CA ALA A 210 -2.56 -12.02 -19.94
C ALA A 210 -1.16 -11.68 -20.49
N PRO A 211 -0.29 -12.67 -20.79
CA PRO A 211 1.11 -12.44 -21.16
C PRO A 211 1.28 -11.62 -22.46
N HIS A 212 0.26 -11.59 -23.31
CA HIS A 212 0.28 -10.83 -24.57
C HIS A 212 -0.30 -9.41 -24.43
N LEU A 213 -0.74 -8.99 -23.25
CA LEU A 213 -1.28 -7.66 -23.03
C LEU A 213 -0.23 -6.59 -23.34
N LEU A 214 -0.56 -5.61 -24.18
CA LEU A 214 0.30 -4.48 -24.49
C LEU A 214 0.10 -3.42 -23.43
N ILE A 215 1.13 -3.17 -22.63
CA ILE A 215 1.12 -2.09 -21.63
C ILE A 215 1.13 -0.75 -22.35
N ASN A 216 0.19 0.11 -21.98
CA ASN A 216 0.11 1.46 -22.53
C ASN A 216 1.30 2.31 -22.01
N ARG A 217 1.99 3.00 -22.93
CA ARG A 217 3.09 3.90 -22.57
C ARG A 217 2.63 5.15 -21.80
N ASN A 218 1.33 5.48 -21.88
CA ASN A 218 0.76 6.62 -21.16
C ASN A 218 -0.08 6.12 -19.96
N PRO A 219 0.41 6.23 -18.72
CA PRO A 219 -0.30 5.76 -17.53
C PRO A 219 -1.66 6.43 -17.31
N LEU A 220 -1.80 7.72 -17.67
CA LEU A 220 -3.07 8.43 -17.62
C LEU A 220 -4.09 7.83 -18.60
N ALA A 221 -3.64 7.44 -19.80
CA ALA A 221 -4.53 6.81 -20.77
C ALA A 221 -5.01 5.44 -20.26
N SER A 222 -4.14 4.64 -19.61
CA SER A 222 -4.50 3.39 -18.96
C SER A 222 -5.56 3.60 -17.87
N THR A 223 -5.36 4.58 -17.00
CA THR A 223 -6.33 4.87 -15.93
C THR A 223 -7.67 5.37 -16.49
N LEU A 224 -7.65 6.22 -17.52
CA LEU A 224 -8.87 6.67 -18.19
C LEU A 224 -9.60 5.53 -18.91
N ALA A 225 -8.87 4.60 -19.52
CA ALA A 225 -9.44 3.40 -20.13
C ALA A 225 -10.14 2.53 -19.08
N LEU A 226 -9.48 2.27 -17.93
CA LEU A 226 -10.06 1.56 -16.80
C LEU A 226 -11.36 2.22 -16.31
N VAL A 227 -11.37 3.54 -16.13
CA VAL A 227 -12.59 4.28 -15.70
C VAL A 227 -13.71 4.17 -16.73
N ARG A 228 -13.40 4.18 -18.04
CA ARG A 228 -14.40 3.98 -19.10
C ARG A 228 -14.97 2.58 -19.05
N GLU A 229 -14.14 1.58 -18.86
CA GLU A 229 -14.55 0.18 -18.74
C GLU A 229 -15.46 -0.02 -17.51
N LEU A 230 -15.08 0.49 -16.34
CA LEU A 230 -15.92 0.46 -15.14
C LEU A 230 -17.28 1.12 -15.38
N LYS A 231 -17.35 2.23 -16.12
CA LYS A 231 -18.59 2.92 -16.46
C LYS A 231 -19.48 2.14 -17.45
N SER A 232 -18.93 1.23 -18.23
CA SER A 232 -19.69 0.43 -19.20
C SER A 232 -20.58 -0.62 -18.51
N ASP A 233 -20.20 -1.08 -17.32
CA ASP A 233 -20.98 -2.01 -16.49
C ASP A 233 -21.51 -1.31 -15.23
N LYS A 234 -22.86 -1.19 -15.13
CA LYS A 234 -23.51 -0.54 -13.98
C LYS A 234 -23.16 -1.19 -12.64
N ARG A 235 -22.93 -2.49 -12.60
CA ARG A 235 -22.60 -3.23 -11.37
C ARG A 235 -21.19 -2.87 -10.90
N LEU A 236 -20.23 -2.89 -11.83
CA LEU A 236 -18.86 -2.50 -11.55
C LEU A 236 -18.76 -1.02 -11.15
N TRP A 237 -19.49 -0.15 -11.86
CA TRP A 237 -19.53 1.29 -11.54
C TRP A 237 -20.11 1.55 -10.15
N SER A 238 -21.25 0.94 -9.81
CA SER A 238 -21.87 1.11 -8.49
C SER A 238 -20.97 0.54 -7.38
N GLY A 239 -20.36 -0.64 -7.58
CA GLY A 239 -19.41 -1.22 -6.65
C GLY A 239 -18.18 -0.32 -6.44
N GLY A 240 -17.63 0.23 -7.52
CA GLY A 240 -16.53 1.18 -7.45
C GLY A 240 -16.87 2.46 -6.69
N LEU A 241 -18.07 3.01 -6.88
CA LEU A 241 -18.53 4.19 -6.13
C LEU A 241 -18.73 3.90 -4.64
N ILE A 242 -19.28 2.74 -4.27
CA ILE A 242 -19.44 2.33 -2.87
C ILE A 242 -18.06 2.19 -2.20
N THR A 243 -17.11 1.53 -2.89
CA THR A 243 -15.73 1.41 -2.39
C THR A 243 -15.05 2.76 -2.25
N ALA A 244 -15.21 3.65 -3.25
CA ALA A 244 -14.66 5.00 -3.18
C ALA A 244 -15.24 5.81 -2.01
N TRP A 245 -16.55 5.71 -1.78
CA TRP A 245 -17.22 6.34 -0.64
C TRP A 245 -16.70 5.82 0.71
N PHE A 246 -16.42 4.51 0.80
CA PHE A 246 -15.89 3.91 2.02
C PHE A 246 -14.49 4.41 2.40
N TRP A 247 -13.68 4.79 1.38
CA TRP A 247 -12.32 5.28 1.57
C TRP A 247 -12.20 6.82 1.68
N LEU A 248 -13.29 7.58 1.53
CA LEU A 248 -13.36 9.02 1.73
C LEU A 248 -13.58 9.39 3.19
#